data_bd3d4b8ceed310a1af848f169846e40f
#
_entry.id   bd3d4b8ceed310a1af848f169846e40f
#
_cell.length_a   1.000
_cell.length_b   1.000
_cell.length_c   1.000
_cell.angle_alpha   90.00
_cell.angle_beta   90.00
_cell.angle_gamma   90.00
#
_symmetry.space_group_name_H-M   'P 1'
#
loop_
_entity.id
_entity.type
_entity.pdbx_description
1 polymer ?
#
loop_
_entity_poly.entity_id
_entity_poly.type
_entity_poly.pdbx_seq_one_letter_code
_entity_poly.pdbx_strand_id
1 'polypeptide(L)'
;MGVLRCHTCDNDLSLFSPTRGSGSGPPRAPSPPPPPEEKPAPRGAKSASVLLPKDFSALSQEELMEQARHFVCRSCSSVVPTGHKFCGRCGAAVPPEILQAQTLFFGDMQNPAKAKLILIRGEGMEGLSFHLKAEQHVVGRSGQLVFPDDLFVSPKHANFFYRDGKLVVRDEGSLNGVFVRVRGTVEIMAGDVFLAGEQLFRLEATPRATDGQDPDGTYFYSSPKHPSPFRLVQVFQGGAIGMIVCARGSSLQIGREGSDLNFPIDLYMSGAHCKIEESGGKFTLTDMGSRNGTYIRIKAERELGHGDYVFIGRKLLRVELNTN
;
A
#
# COMPACT_ATOMS: atom_id res chain seq x y z
N MET A 1 -45.90 28.14 -6.14
CA MET A 1 -44.78 27.30 -5.70
C MET A 1 -43.66 27.51 -6.68
N GLY A 2 -42.59 28.17 -6.23
CA GLY A 2 -41.44 28.45 -7.13
C GLY A 2 -40.55 27.24 -7.26
N VAL A 3 -40.19 26.93 -8.50
CA VAL A 3 -39.19 25.88 -8.79
C VAL A 3 -37.82 26.35 -8.34
N LEU A 4 -37.17 25.58 -7.50
CA LEU A 4 -35.79 25.87 -7.07
C LEU A 4 -34.82 25.52 -8.19
N ARG A 5 -34.16 26.52 -8.75
CA ARG A 5 -33.14 26.37 -9.80
C ARG A 5 -31.76 26.74 -9.29
N CYS A 6 -30.75 26.08 -9.82
CA CYS A 6 -29.35 26.40 -9.54
C CYS A 6 -28.97 27.71 -10.24
N HIS A 7 -28.46 28.70 -9.50
CA HIS A 7 -28.06 30.00 -10.03
C HIS A 7 -26.88 29.94 -11.01
N THR A 8 -26.12 28.82 -11.04
CA THR A 8 -24.89 28.71 -11.87
C THR A 8 -25.12 27.91 -13.17
N CYS A 9 -26.06 26.98 -13.19
CA CYS A 9 -26.25 26.09 -14.37
C CYS A 9 -27.72 25.93 -14.81
N ASP A 10 -28.65 26.67 -14.19
CA ASP A 10 -30.09 26.70 -14.48
C ASP A 10 -30.82 25.34 -14.41
N ASN A 11 -30.20 24.32 -13.79
CA ASN A 11 -30.79 23.01 -13.60
C ASN A 11 -31.89 23.01 -12.52
N ASP A 12 -32.99 22.32 -12.82
CA ASP A 12 -34.12 22.12 -11.90
C ASP A 12 -33.72 21.18 -10.75
N LEU A 13 -33.72 21.69 -9.51
CA LEU A 13 -33.37 20.96 -8.29
C LEU A 13 -34.55 20.25 -7.65
N SER A 14 -35.76 20.35 -8.21
CA SER A 14 -36.99 19.74 -7.66
C SER A 14 -36.95 18.20 -7.68
N LEU A 15 -36.08 17.58 -8.48
CA LEU A 15 -35.89 16.13 -8.57
C LEU A 15 -35.17 15.51 -7.37
N PHE A 16 -34.60 16.32 -6.48
CA PHE A 16 -33.85 15.84 -5.31
C PHE A 16 -34.60 16.00 -3.96
N SER A 17 -35.87 16.32 -3.98
CA SER A 17 -36.69 16.35 -2.77
C SER A 17 -37.20 14.96 -2.41
N PRO A 18 -36.97 14.44 -1.19
CA PRO A 18 -37.53 13.16 -0.78
C PRO A 18 -39.04 13.29 -0.62
N THR A 19 -39.81 12.71 -1.53
CA THR A 19 -41.23 12.52 -1.35
C THR A 19 -41.48 11.52 -0.22
N ARG A 20 -42.08 11.97 0.88
CA ARG A 20 -42.68 11.09 1.88
C ARG A 20 -43.89 10.41 1.22
N GLY A 21 -43.71 9.20 0.72
CA GLY A 21 -44.76 8.30 0.27
C GLY A 21 -44.99 7.24 1.33
N SER A 22 -46.23 7.19 1.80
CA SER A 22 -46.76 6.18 2.72
C SER A 22 -46.76 4.76 2.07
N GLY A 23 -46.21 3.81 2.79
CA GLY A 23 -46.65 2.40 2.89
C GLY A 23 -46.86 1.60 1.61
N SER A 24 -45.85 0.86 1.21
CA SER A 24 -45.89 -0.54 0.78
C SER A 24 -44.43 -1.04 0.71
N GLY A 25 -44.17 -2.18 1.35
CA GLY A 25 -42.84 -2.75 1.45
C GLY A 25 -42.21 -3.04 0.07
N PRO A 26 -40.90 -3.15 -0.01
CA PRO A 26 -40.21 -3.40 -1.28
C PRO A 26 -40.72 -4.73 -1.89
N PRO A 27 -40.84 -4.80 -3.22
CA PRO A 27 -41.17 -6.06 -3.89
C PRO A 27 -40.03 -7.06 -3.57
N ARG A 28 -40.45 -8.25 -3.14
CA ARG A 28 -39.56 -9.38 -2.86
C ARG A 28 -38.70 -9.64 -4.09
N ALA A 29 -37.39 -9.59 -3.92
CA ALA A 29 -36.48 -9.96 -4.99
C ALA A 29 -36.80 -11.34 -5.53
N PRO A 30 -36.77 -11.57 -6.87
CA PRO A 30 -36.97 -12.88 -7.44
C PRO A 30 -35.95 -13.86 -6.85
N SER A 31 -36.43 -15.04 -6.47
CA SER A 31 -35.59 -16.13 -5.97
C SER A 31 -34.47 -16.42 -6.99
N PRO A 32 -33.26 -16.69 -6.56
CA PRO A 32 -32.17 -17.08 -7.47
C PRO A 32 -32.62 -18.37 -8.21
N PRO A 33 -32.24 -18.51 -9.50
CA PRO A 33 -32.50 -19.73 -10.23
C PRO A 33 -31.86 -20.93 -9.52
N PRO A 34 -32.47 -22.13 -9.57
CA PRO A 34 -31.85 -23.30 -9.00
C PRO A 34 -30.49 -23.56 -9.64
N PRO A 35 -29.50 -24.07 -8.87
CA PRO A 35 -28.22 -24.41 -9.44
C PRO A 35 -28.41 -25.39 -10.59
N PRO A 36 -27.58 -25.26 -11.66
CA PRO A 36 -27.66 -26.19 -12.78
C PRO A 36 -27.46 -27.62 -12.28
N GLU A 37 -28.34 -28.53 -12.70
CA GLU A 37 -28.20 -29.97 -12.44
C GLU A 37 -26.83 -30.42 -12.94
N GLU A 38 -25.97 -30.88 -12.02
CA GLU A 38 -24.71 -31.56 -12.37
C GLU A 38 -25.07 -32.80 -13.21
N LYS A 39 -24.82 -32.71 -14.51
CA LYS A 39 -24.77 -33.90 -15.36
C LYS A 39 -23.70 -34.83 -14.80
N PRO A 40 -23.99 -36.14 -14.61
CA PRO A 40 -22.99 -37.07 -14.14
C PRO A 40 -21.78 -37.03 -15.09
N ALA A 41 -20.60 -36.78 -14.52
CA ALA A 41 -19.33 -36.77 -15.26
C ALA A 41 -19.16 -38.12 -15.99
N PRO A 42 -18.69 -38.12 -17.23
CA PRO A 42 -18.42 -39.36 -17.95
C PRO A 42 -17.32 -40.14 -17.18
N ARG A 43 -17.67 -41.35 -16.76
CA ARG A 43 -16.71 -42.29 -16.23
C ARG A 43 -15.72 -42.64 -17.34
N GLY A 44 -14.51 -42.05 -17.27
CA GLY A 44 -13.49 -42.34 -18.28
C GLY A 44 -12.46 -41.26 -18.53
N ALA A 45 -12.29 -40.27 -17.65
CA ALA A 45 -11.09 -39.45 -17.66
C ALA A 45 -9.94 -40.30 -17.12
N LYS A 46 -9.13 -40.84 -18.02
CA LYS A 46 -7.79 -41.39 -17.69
C LYS A 46 -7.07 -40.29 -16.94
N SER A 47 -6.81 -40.54 -15.65
CA SER A 47 -5.91 -39.76 -14.83
C SER A 47 -4.66 -39.48 -15.69
N ALA A 48 -4.42 -38.22 -16.05
CA ALA A 48 -3.13 -37.83 -16.59
C ALA A 48 -2.14 -38.11 -15.46
N SER A 49 -1.42 -39.25 -15.60
CA SER A 49 -0.28 -39.54 -14.77
C SER A 49 0.71 -38.42 -15.04
N VAL A 50 0.80 -37.48 -14.10
CA VAL A 50 1.95 -36.58 -14.03
C VAL A 50 3.15 -37.50 -13.96
N LEU A 51 3.88 -37.60 -15.08
CA LEU A 51 5.13 -38.34 -15.18
C LEU A 51 6.10 -37.64 -14.23
N LEU A 52 6.18 -38.14 -13.00
CA LEU A 52 7.20 -37.72 -12.05
C LEU A 52 8.55 -38.01 -12.68
N PRO A 53 9.47 -37.06 -12.76
CA PRO A 53 10.78 -37.24 -13.33
C PRO A 53 11.44 -38.47 -12.68
N LYS A 54 12.01 -39.34 -13.49
CA LYS A 54 12.62 -40.58 -13.01
C LYS A 54 13.88 -40.33 -12.19
N ASP A 55 14.44 -39.15 -12.31
CA ASP A 55 15.72 -38.79 -11.70
C ASP A 55 15.57 -37.38 -11.04
N PHE A 56 15.76 -37.33 -9.71
CA PHE A 56 15.71 -36.09 -8.95
C PHE A 56 16.99 -35.26 -9.06
N SER A 57 18.09 -35.89 -9.50
CA SER A 57 19.38 -35.21 -9.64
C SER A 57 19.43 -34.20 -10.78
N ALA A 58 18.43 -34.25 -11.69
CA ALA A 58 18.32 -33.33 -12.84
C ALA A 58 17.39 -32.13 -12.57
N LEU A 59 16.76 -32.06 -11.39
CA LEU A 59 15.85 -30.97 -11.03
C LEU A 59 16.59 -29.76 -10.44
N SER A 60 16.09 -28.57 -10.74
CA SER A 60 16.55 -27.36 -10.09
C SER A 60 16.21 -27.39 -8.59
N GLN A 61 16.89 -26.57 -7.79
CA GLN A 61 16.66 -26.50 -6.35
C GLN A 61 15.22 -26.09 -6.01
N GLU A 62 14.60 -25.22 -6.83
CA GLU A 62 13.21 -24.81 -6.67
C GLU A 62 12.22 -25.94 -6.95
N GLU A 63 12.41 -26.67 -8.03
CA GLU A 63 11.58 -27.84 -8.37
C GLU A 63 11.71 -28.97 -7.34
N LEU A 64 12.91 -29.18 -6.78
CA LEU A 64 13.14 -30.12 -5.70
C LEU A 64 12.41 -29.70 -4.41
N MET A 65 12.41 -28.39 -4.07
CA MET A 65 11.70 -27.86 -2.92
C MET A 65 10.18 -27.98 -3.06
N GLU A 66 9.64 -27.75 -4.26
CA GLU A 66 8.21 -27.93 -4.52
C GLU A 66 7.78 -29.38 -4.42
N GLN A 67 8.56 -30.28 -4.97
CA GLN A 67 8.37 -31.74 -4.82
C GLN A 67 8.52 -32.22 -3.38
N ALA A 68 9.40 -31.61 -2.61
CA ALA A 68 9.61 -31.94 -1.21
C ALA A 68 8.42 -31.55 -0.31
N ARG A 69 7.67 -30.52 -0.68
CA ARG A 69 6.46 -30.09 0.05
C ARG A 69 5.32 -31.10 -0.06
N HIS A 70 5.15 -31.73 -1.21
CA HIS A 70 4.03 -32.58 -1.56
C HIS A 70 4.49 -33.92 -2.13
N PHE A 71 5.47 -34.57 -1.48
CA PHE A 71 6.02 -35.83 -1.99
C PHE A 71 4.97 -36.93 -2.04
N VAL A 72 4.79 -37.49 -3.23
CA VAL A 72 3.91 -38.63 -3.48
C VAL A 72 4.75 -39.87 -3.68
N CYS A 73 4.45 -40.91 -2.92
CA CYS A 73 5.17 -42.18 -3.00
C CYS A 73 5.09 -42.79 -4.41
N ARG A 74 6.23 -43.09 -5.02
CA ARG A 74 6.31 -43.68 -6.37
C ARG A 74 5.75 -45.08 -6.47
N SER A 75 5.72 -45.82 -5.35
CA SER A 75 5.27 -47.22 -5.35
C SER A 75 3.76 -47.36 -5.18
N CYS A 76 3.09 -46.45 -4.46
CA CYS A 76 1.68 -46.60 -4.16
C CYS A 76 0.84 -45.32 -4.34
N SER A 77 1.45 -44.27 -4.87
CA SER A 77 0.84 -42.96 -5.14
C SER A 77 0.15 -42.32 -3.91
N SER A 78 0.56 -42.70 -2.69
CA SER A 78 0.07 -42.06 -1.47
C SER A 78 0.94 -40.87 -1.11
N VAL A 79 0.31 -39.81 -0.59
CA VAL A 79 1.03 -38.66 -0.06
C VAL A 79 1.84 -39.08 1.15
N VAL A 80 3.12 -38.73 1.18
CA VAL A 80 4.01 -38.98 2.32
C VAL A 80 4.19 -37.66 3.06
N PRO A 81 3.78 -37.59 4.34
CA PRO A 81 3.96 -36.38 5.14
C PRO A 81 5.45 -36.01 5.25
N THR A 82 5.72 -34.72 5.26
CA THR A 82 7.09 -34.18 5.41
C THR A 82 7.75 -34.69 6.69
N GLY A 83 9.05 -35.02 6.61
CA GLY A 83 9.84 -35.55 7.72
C GLY A 83 9.80 -37.06 7.88
N HIS A 84 8.95 -37.80 7.13
CA HIS A 84 8.92 -39.25 7.15
C HIS A 84 9.99 -39.84 6.19
N LYS A 85 10.79 -40.79 6.70
CA LYS A 85 11.81 -41.50 5.88
C LYS A 85 11.23 -42.63 5.03
N PHE A 86 10.00 -43.04 5.31
CA PHE A 86 9.32 -44.14 4.64
C PHE A 86 7.85 -43.80 4.41
N CYS A 87 7.29 -44.33 3.33
CA CYS A 87 5.86 -44.23 3.08
C CYS A 87 5.07 -45.03 4.10
N GLY A 88 4.17 -44.40 4.84
CA GLY A 88 3.34 -45.06 5.87
C GLY A 88 2.37 -46.11 5.30
N ARG A 89 2.10 -46.11 3.97
CA ARG A 89 1.18 -47.08 3.35
C ARG A 89 1.87 -48.33 2.80
N CYS A 90 3.04 -48.19 2.15
CA CYS A 90 3.70 -49.31 1.48
C CYS A 90 5.14 -49.56 1.97
N GLY A 91 5.63 -48.77 2.91
CA GLY A 91 7.00 -48.96 3.46
C GLY A 91 8.14 -48.50 2.54
N ALA A 92 7.85 -48.02 1.32
CA ALA A 92 8.90 -47.59 0.41
C ALA A 92 9.69 -46.39 0.99
N ALA A 93 11.02 -46.43 0.84
CA ALA A 93 11.89 -45.36 1.31
C ALA A 93 11.67 -44.07 0.49
N VAL A 94 11.71 -42.92 1.17
CA VAL A 94 11.74 -41.60 0.52
C VAL A 94 13.13 -41.36 -0.01
N PRO A 95 13.27 -40.89 -1.27
CA PRO A 95 14.59 -40.62 -1.87
C PRO A 95 15.41 -39.64 -1.03
N PRO A 96 16.74 -39.86 -0.91
CA PRO A 96 17.59 -39.00 -0.07
C PRO A 96 17.62 -37.54 -0.53
N GLU A 97 17.46 -37.28 -1.81
CA GLU A 97 17.39 -35.94 -2.40
C GLU A 97 16.17 -35.17 -1.85
N ILE A 98 15.02 -35.84 -1.77
CA ILE A 98 13.79 -35.28 -1.18
C ILE A 98 13.96 -35.02 0.30
N LEU A 99 14.59 -35.96 1.03
CA LEU A 99 14.86 -35.77 2.47
C LEU A 99 15.82 -34.62 2.72
N GLN A 100 16.85 -34.45 1.91
CA GLN A 100 17.76 -33.31 1.99
C GLN A 100 17.05 -31.99 1.68
N ALA A 101 16.25 -31.94 0.60
CA ALA A 101 15.47 -30.76 0.25
C ALA A 101 14.46 -30.39 1.38
N GLN A 102 13.82 -31.40 1.99
CA GLN A 102 12.98 -31.18 3.16
C GLN A 102 13.76 -30.63 4.36
N THR A 103 14.95 -31.15 4.63
CA THR A 103 15.80 -30.69 5.74
C THR A 103 16.25 -29.26 5.52
N LEU A 104 16.65 -28.88 4.30
CA LEU A 104 17.00 -27.50 3.94
C LEU A 104 15.79 -26.57 4.10
N PHE A 105 14.62 -26.99 3.60
CA PHE A 105 13.40 -26.23 3.71
C PHE A 105 13.01 -25.96 5.17
N PHE A 106 13.06 -26.97 6.04
CA PHE A 106 12.78 -26.79 7.48
C PHE A 106 13.87 -26.01 8.18
N GLY A 107 15.13 -26.17 7.80
CA GLY A 107 16.25 -25.38 8.31
C GLY A 107 16.06 -23.89 8.00
N ASP A 108 15.69 -23.57 6.77
CA ASP A 108 15.40 -22.20 6.33
C ASP A 108 14.16 -21.61 7.03
N MET A 109 13.14 -22.43 7.29
CA MET A 109 11.97 -21.99 8.07
C MET A 109 12.31 -21.70 9.54
N GLN A 110 13.28 -22.43 10.10
CA GLN A 110 13.73 -22.26 11.50
C GLN A 110 14.79 -21.16 11.63
N ASN A 111 15.45 -20.77 10.52
CA ASN A 111 16.42 -19.69 10.55
C ASN A 111 15.70 -18.36 10.81
N PRO A 112 15.98 -17.65 11.91
CA PRO A 112 15.31 -16.38 12.18
C PRO A 112 15.62 -15.39 11.07
N ALA A 113 14.58 -14.87 10.43
CA ALA A 113 14.74 -13.78 9.49
C ALA A 113 15.32 -12.57 10.23
N LYS A 114 16.28 -11.86 9.64
CA LYS A 114 16.86 -10.63 10.21
C LYS A 114 15.81 -9.55 10.41
N ALA A 115 14.78 -9.55 9.57
CA ALA A 115 13.64 -8.63 9.66
C ALA A 115 12.34 -9.31 9.22
N LYS A 116 11.21 -8.76 9.65
CA LYS A 116 9.88 -9.07 9.14
C LYS A 116 9.10 -7.78 8.90
N LEU A 117 8.20 -7.82 7.94
CA LEU A 117 7.21 -6.78 7.69
C LEU A 117 5.86 -7.28 8.20
N ILE A 118 5.19 -6.49 9.02
CA ILE A 118 3.86 -6.81 9.55
C ILE A 118 2.86 -5.91 8.85
N LEU A 119 1.91 -6.50 8.15
CA LEU A 119 0.79 -5.79 7.55
C LEU A 119 -0.12 -5.27 8.66
N ILE A 120 -0.32 -3.96 8.71
CA ILE A 120 -1.25 -3.33 9.65
C ILE A 120 -2.61 -3.20 8.98
N ARG A 121 -3.64 -3.71 9.63
CA ARG A 121 -5.04 -3.58 9.22
C ARG A 121 -5.69 -2.39 9.91
N GLY A 122 -6.92 -2.07 9.53
CA GLY A 122 -7.70 -1.02 10.16
C GLY A 122 -7.67 -1.10 11.69
N GLU A 123 -7.69 0.06 12.35
CA GLU A 123 -7.55 0.21 13.81
C GLU A 123 -6.19 -0.22 14.40
N GLY A 124 -5.16 -0.39 13.56
CA GLY A 124 -3.81 -0.72 14.00
C GLY A 124 -3.61 -2.21 14.34
N MET A 125 -4.56 -3.08 13.98
CA MET A 125 -4.43 -4.52 14.21
C MET A 125 -3.35 -5.13 13.32
N GLU A 126 -2.56 -6.02 13.90
CA GLU A 126 -1.56 -6.78 13.16
C GLU A 126 -2.23 -7.84 12.26
N GLY A 127 -1.79 -7.88 11.01
CA GLY A 127 -2.22 -8.85 10.02
C GLY A 127 -1.14 -9.88 9.71
N LEU A 128 -0.94 -10.13 8.40
CA LEU A 128 0.07 -11.06 7.92
C LEU A 128 1.48 -10.54 8.19
N SER A 129 2.37 -11.47 8.57
CA SER A 129 3.80 -11.21 8.74
C SER A 129 4.58 -11.81 7.57
N PHE A 130 5.46 -11.02 6.96
CA PHE A 130 6.32 -11.41 5.85
C PHE A 130 7.76 -11.42 6.36
N HIS A 131 8.38 -12.61 6.41
CA HIS A 131 9.75 -12.76 6.85
C HIS A 131 10.72 -12.46 5.71
N LEU A 132 11.62 -11.51 5.94
CA LEU A 132 12.63 -11.10 4.96
C LEU A 132 13.88 -11.95 5.12
N LYS A 133 13.93 -13.11 4.46
CA LYS A 133 15.02 -14.09 4.59
C LYS A 133 16.05 -13.98 3.46
N ALA A 134 15.64 -13.57 2.27
CA ALA A 134 16.52 -13.38 1.13
C ALA A 134 17.26 -12.03 1.21
N GLU A 135 18.23 -11.85 0.34
CA GLU A 135 18.95 -10.57 0.24
C GLU A 135 18.08 -9.45 -0.32
N GLN A 136 17.11 -9.78 -1.16
CA GLN A 136 16.18 -8.83 -1.78
C GLN A 136 14.76 -9.38 -1.76
N HIS A 137 13.79 -8.48 -1.58
CA HIS A 137 12.36 -8.81 -1.54
C HIS A 137 11.57 -7.76 -2.32
N VAL A 138 11.21 -8.09 -3.55
CA VAL A 138 10.37 -7.23 -4.37
C VAL A 138 8.92 -7.34 -3.91
N VAL A 139 8.35 -6.19 -3.57
CA VAL A 139 6.95 -6.01 -3.18
C VAL A 139 6.18 -5.41 -4.34
N GLY A 140 5.02 -5.97 -4.66
CA GLY A 140 4.23 -5.47 -5.77
C GLY A 140 2.91 -6.23 -5.95
N ARG A 141 2.25 -6.02 -7.09
CA ARG A 141 1.17 -6.93 -7.53
C ARG A 141 1.74 -8.24 -8.07
N SER A 142 3.04 -8.26 -8.38
CA SER A 142 3.85 -9.44 -8.69
C SER A 142 5.17 -9.33 -7.93
N GLY A 143 5.87 -10.44 -7.69
CA GLY A 143 7.13 -10.47 -6.93
C GLY A 143 7.09 -11.48 -5.79
N GLN A 144 7.92 -11.28 -4.76
CA GLN A 144 7.97 -12.18 -3.59
C GLN A 144 6.88 -11.83 -2.55
N LEU A 145 6.63 -10.53 -2.31
CA LEU A 145 5.54 -10.06 -1.46
C LEU A 145 4.44 -9.49 -2.36
N VAL A 146 3.32 -10.22 -2.46
CA VAL A 146 2.31 -9.94 -3.48
C VAL A 146 1.04 -9.37 -2.85
N PHE A 147 0.59 -8.24 -3.39
CA PHE A 147 -0.70 -7.61 -3.08
C PHE A 147 -1.53 -7.46 -4.37
N PRO A 148 -2.06 -8.56 -4.92
CA PRO A 148 -2.67 -8.55 -6.26
C PRO A 148 -3.95 -7.72 -6.33
N ASP A 149 -4.67 -7.61 -5.19
CA ASP A 149 -5.96 -6.92 -5.10
C ASP A 149 -5.85 -5.41 -4.89
N ASP A 150 -4.63 -4.89 -4.69
CA ASP A 150 -4.42 -3.46 -4.46
C ASP A 150 -4.03 -2.76 -5.77
N LEU A 151 -5.01 -2.07 -6.37
CA LEU A 151 -4.82 -1.34 -7.62
C LEU A 151 -3.86 -0.15 -7.51
N PHE A 152 -3.52 0.29 -6.31
CA PHE A 152 -2.55 1.36 -6.05
C PHE A 152 -1.12 0.84 -5.92
N VAL A 153 -0.93 -0.48 -5.93
CA VAL A 153 0.39 -1.12 -5.93
C VAL A 153 0.79 -1.41 -7.37
N SER A 154 1.97 -0.94 -7.80
CA SER A 154 2.54 -1.27 -9.12
C SER A 154 2.96 -2.75 -9.18
N PRO A 155 3.10 -3.36 -10.36
CA PRO A 155 3.57 -4.76 -10.48
C PRO A 155 4.88 -5.02 -9.73
N LYS A 156 5.87 -4.14 -9.88
CA LYS A 156 7.05 -3.99 -9.02
C LYS A 156 6.95 -2.62 -8.40
N HIS A 157 6.76 -2.55 -7.09
CA HIS A 157 6.50 -1.27 -6.42
C HIS A 157 7.68 -0.85 -5.56
N ALA A 158 8.15 -1.74 -4.70
CA ALA A 158 9.25 -1.49 -3.79
C ALA A 158 10.17 -2.71 -3.70
N ASN A 159 11.41 -2.50 -3.30
CA ASN A 159 12.34 -3.56 -2.99
C ASN A 159 12.92 -3.33 -1.59
N PHE A 160 12.81 -4.34 -0.74
CA PHE A 160 13.47 -4.37 0.56
C PHE A 160 14.69 -5.25 0.46
N PHE A 161 15.83 -4.75 0.86
CA PHE A 161 17.09 -5.48 0.77
C PHE A 161 18.01 -5.12 1.93
N TYR A 162 19.03 -5.96 2.14
CA TYR A 162 20.04 -5.71 3.16
C TYR A 162 21.29 -5.07 2.55
N ARG A 163 21.77 -4.01 3.19
CA ARG A 163 23.06 -3.37 2.89
C ARG A 163 23.77 -3.09 4.21
N ASP A 164 25.02 -3.55 4.34
CA ASP A 164 25.84 -3.40 5.55
C ASP A 164 25.11 -3.81 6.84
N GLY A 165 24.34 -4.90 6.76
CA GLY A 165 23.55 -5.42 7.88
C GLY A 165 22.26 -4.65 8.21
N LYS A 166 21.96 -3.56 7.50
CA LYS A 166 20.77 -2.75 7.68
C LYS A 166 19.71 -3.08 6.64
N LEU A 167 18.44 -2.98 7.03
CA LEU A 167 17.33 -3.09 6.11
C LEU A 167 17.12 -1.77 5.38
N VAL A 168 17.03 -1.82 4.07
CA VAL A 168 16.85 -0.66 3.19
C VAL A 168 15.62 -0.89 2.32
N VAL A 169 14.85 0.16 2.07
CA VAL A 169 13.76 0.17 1.09
C VAL A 169 14.08 1.11 -0.07
N ARG A 170 13.75 0.67 -1.28
CA ARG A 170 13.83 1.44 -2.52
C ARG A 170 12.51 1.37 -3.27
N ASP A 171 12.13 2.49 -3.88
CA ASP A 171 11.03 2.53 -4.85
C ASP A 171 11.52 1.98 -6.21
N GLU A 172 10.81 1.04 -6.79
CA GLU A 172 11.15 0.43 -8.08
C GLU A 172 10.51 1.16 -9.28
N GLY A 173 10.40 2.48 -9.19
CA GLY A 173 9.76 3.31 -10.21
C GLY A 173 8.24 3.16 -10.21
N SER A 174 7.66 3.01 -9.02
CA SER A 174 6.22 2.84 -8.87
C SER A 174 5.45 4.11 -9.21
N LEU A 175 4.19 3.97 -9.64
CA LEU A 175 3.34 5.12 -9.96
C LEU A 175 3.06 5.99 -8.72
N ASN A 176 2.73 5.35 -7.60
CA ASN A 176 2.29 6.06 -6.40
C ASN A 176 3.42 6.37 -5.41
N GLY A 177 4.56 5.71 -5.52
CA GLY A 177 5.70 5.90 -4.62
C GLY A 177 5.62 5.11 -3.34
N VAL A 178 6.75 5.03 -2.66
CA VAL A 178 6.90 4.46 -1.33
C VAL A 178 6.97 5.58 -0.31
N PHE A 179 6.19 5.47 0.77
CA PHE A 179 6.15 6.47 1.84
C PHE A 179 6.65 5.87 3.14
N VAL A 180 7.44 6.64 3.88
CA VAL A 180 7.97 6.24 5.20
C VAL A 180 7.47 7.23 6.25
N ARG A 181 7.08 6.70 7.42
CA ARG A 181 6.59 7.51 8.54
C ARG A 181 7.65 8.51 9.00
N VAL A 182 7.26 9.75 9.15
CA VAL A 182 8.10 10.81 9.72
C VAL A 182 8.27 10.57 11.21
N ARG A 183 9.52 10.60 11.68
CA ARG A 183 9.84 10.58 13.11
C ARG A 183 10.31 11.97 13.53
N GLY A 184 9.46 12.67 14.28
CA GLY A 184 9.73 14.06 14.69
C GLY A 184 9.70 15.03 13.51
N THR A 185 10.79 15.72 13.26
CA THR A 185 10.92 16.73 12.21
C THR A 185 11.88 16.28 11.11
N VAL A 186 11.50 16.47 9.85
CA VAL A 186 12.32 16.17 8.67
C VAL A 186 12.41 17.40 7.77
N GLU A 187 13.55 17.60 7.12
CA GLU A 187 13.71 18.62 6.09
C GLU A 187 13.01 18.15 4.80
N ILE A 188 12.25 19.06 4.20
CA ILE A 188 11.53 18.84 2.95
C ILE A 188 11.84 19.97 1.97
N MET A 189 11.59 19.77 0.68
CA MET A 189 11.81 20.76 -0.35
C MET A 189 10.63 20.83 -1.31
N ALA A 190 10.57 21.89 -2.11
CA ALA A 190 9.57 22.04 -3.14
C ALA A 190 9.55 20.82 -4.07
N GLY A 191 8.36 20.28 -4.33
CA GLY A 191 8.14 19.04 -5.06
C GLY A 191 7.96 17.81 -4.15
N ASP A 192 8.28 17.89 -2.86
CA ASP A 192 8.07 16.78 -1.94
C ASP A 192 6.59 16.52 -1.72
N VAL A 193 6.29 15.23 -1.62
CA VAL A 193 4.94 14.72 -1.43
C VAL A 193 4.87 14.00 -0.10
N PHE A 194 3.84 14.31 0.68
CA PHE A 194 3.60 13.67 1.98
C PHE A 194 2.11 13.36 2.18
N LEU A 195 1.86 12.38 3.04
CA LEU A 195 0.52 11.89 3.39
C LEU A 195 0.23 12.26 4.86
N ALA A 196 -0.92 12.87 5.11
CA ALA A 196 -1.44 13.14 6.44
C ALA A 196 -2.93 12.80 6.47
N GLY A 197 -3.36 11.89 7.37
CA GLY A 197 -4.68 11.29 7.29
C GLY A 197 -4.87 10.56 5.95
N GLU A 198 -5.96 10.86 5.24
CA GLU A 198 -6.22 10.38 3.88
C GLU A 198 -5.74 11.36 2.80
N GLN A 199 -5.16 12.50 3.20
CA GLN A 199 -4.82 13.58 2.29
C GLN A 199 -3.37 13.47 1.80
N LEU A 200 -3.21 13.57 0.48
CA LEU A 200 -1.92 13.65 -0.17
C LEU A 200 -1.61 15.11 -0.53
N PHE A 201 -0.48 15.59 -0.07
CA PHE A 201 -0.03 16.96 -0.30
C PHE A 201 1.31 17.00 -1.03
N ARG A 202 1.46 18.01 -1.88
CA ARG A 202 2.74 18.39 -2.47
C ARG A 202 3.12 19.78 -2.01
N LEU A 203 4.34 19.94 -1.51
CA LEU A 203 4.91 21.24 -1.18
C LEU A 203 5.36 21.94 -2.47
N GLU A 204 4.97 23.18 -2.64
CA GLU A 204 5.42 24.01 -3.75
C GLU A 204 5.87 25.40 -3.29
N ALA A 205 6.78 25.99 -4.02
CA ALA A 205 7.08 27.40 -3.87
C ALA A 205 5.87 28.24 -4.31
N THR A 206 5.58 29.31 -3.58
CA THR A 206 4.53 30.25 -4.00
C THR A 206 4.99 31.00 -5.25
N PRO A 207 4.19 31.04 -6.32
CA PRO A 207 4.51 31.83 -7.50
C PRO A 207 4.69 33.30 -7.12
N ARG A 208 5.72 33.92 -7.67
CA ARG A 208 5.88 35.38 -7.51
C ARG A 208 4.84 36.08 -8.37
N ALA A 209 4.05 36.96 -7.72
CA ALA A 209 3.17 37.84 -8.46
C ALA A 209 4.04 38.86 -9.24
N THR A 210 3.77 38.97 -10.51
CA THR A 210 4.33 40.04 -11.35
C THR A 210 3.34 41.19 -11.43
N ASP A 211 3.82 42.42 -11.43
CA ASP A 211 2.97 43.59 -11.72
C ASP A 211 2.77 43.65 -13.25
N GLY A 212 1.89 42.75 -13.72
CA GLY A 212 1.56 42.67 -15.12
C GLY A 212 0.90 43.97 -15.62
N GLN A 213 1.53 44.66 -16.53
CA GLN A 213 1.01 45.79 -17.23
C GLN A 213 0.83 45.43 -18.71
N ASP A 214 -0.32 45.73 -19.26
CA ASP A 214 -0.57 45.57 -20.68
C ASP A 214 0.22 46.62 -21.49
N PRO A 215 0.51 46.42 -22.79
CA PRO A 215 1.25 47.38 -23.62
C PRO A 215 0.66 48.80 -23.65
N ASP A 216 -0.61 48.94 -23.37
CA ASP A 216 -1.28 50.26 -23.28
C ASP A 216 -1.12 50.96 -21.92
N GLY A 217 -0.42 50.30 -20.97
CA GLY A 217 -0.20 50.80 -19.61
C GLY A 217 -1.25 50.41 -18.60
N THR A 218 -2.24 49.60 -18.95
CA THR A 218 -3.28 49.12 -18.02
C THR A 218 -2.75 47.99 -17.16
N TYR A 219 -3.00 48.07 -15.83
CA TYR A 219 -2.64 46.99 -14.91
C TYR A 219 -3.78 45.99 -14.76
N PHE A 220 -3.42 44.72 -14.65
CA PHE A 220 -4.39 43.69 -14.28
C PHE A 220 -4.95 43.95 -12.87
N TYR A 221 -6.27 44.01 -12.78
CA TYR A 221 -6.93 44.06 -11.48
C TYR A 221 -6.79 42.70 -10.77
N SER A 222 -6.28 42.70 -9.56
CA SER A 222 -6.00 41.47 -8.79
C SER A 222 -6.27 41.65 -7.30
N SER A 223 -6.36 40.53 -6.61
CA SER A 223 -6.41 40.52 -5.13
C SER A 223 -5.11 41.07 -4.54
N PRO A 224 -5.16 41.68 -3.34
CA PRO A 224 -3.96 42.15 -2.65
C PRO A 224 -2.92 41.03 -2.49
N LYS A 225 -1.66 41.37 -2.70
CA LYS A 225 -0.54 40.44 -2.53
C LYS A 225 -0.26 40.24 -1.05
N HIS A 226 -0.25 38.99 -0.61
CA HIS A 226 0.22 38.61 0.71
C HIS A 226 1.52 37.82 0.58
N PRO A 227 2.54 38.11 1.40
CA PRO A 227 3.75 37.32 1.42
C PRO A 227 3.40 35.87 1.82
N SER A 228 3.85 34.92 1.03
CA SER A 228 3.68 33.48 1.32
C SER A 228 4.94 32.75 0.84
N PRO A 229 5.70 32.15 1.77
CA PRO A 229 6.94 31.48 1.45
C PRO A 229 6.70 30.18 0.67
N PHE A 230 5.56 29.52 0.90
CA PHE A 230 5.21 28.25 0.27
C PHE A 230 3.70 28.06 0.15
N ARG A 231 3.31 27.11 -0.68
CA ARG A 231 1.94 26.64 -0.78
C ARG A 231 1.87 25.11 -0.73
N LEU A 232 0.76 24.60 -0.26
CA LEU A 232 0.43 23.19 -0.32
C LEU A 232 -0.59 22.96 -1.42
N VAL A 233 -0.34 21.93 -2.22
CA VAL A 233 -1.25 21.45 -3.25
C VAL A 233 -1.77 20.09 -2.84
N GLN A 234 -3.08 19.98 -2.63
CA GLN A 234 -3.75 18.68 -2.43
C GLN A 234 -3.80 17.95 -3.76
N VAL A 235 -3.41 16.68 -3.75
CA VAL A 235 -3.35 15.83 -4.94
C VAL A 235 -4.42 14.75 -4.84
N PHE A 236 -5.34 14.75 -5.78
CA PHE A 236 -6.39 13.73 -5.89
C PHE A 236 -5.92 12.51 -6.68
N GLN A 237 -6.73 11.46 -6.65
CA GLN A 237 -6.51 10.28 -7.46
C GLN A 237 -6.35 10.65 -8.95
N GLY A 238 -5.40 10.00 -9.61
CA GLY A 238 -5.06 10.32 -11.00
C GLY A 238 -4.16 11.54 -11.17
N GLY A 239 -3.69 12.16 -10.06
CA GLY A 239 -2.80 13.31 -10.09
C GLY A 239 -3.51 14.66 -10.29
N ALA A 240 -4.85 14.69 -10.27
CA ALA A 240 -5.61 15.94 -10.36
C ALA A 240 -5.30 16.83 -9.16
N ILE A 241 -5.25 18.15 -9.42
CA ILE A 241 -5.03 19.16 -8.39
C ILE A 241 -6.35 19.45 -7.68
N GLY A 242 -6.33 19.28 -6.35
CA GLY A 242 -7.40 19.68 -5.46
C GLY A 242 -7.21 21.10 -4.93
N MET A 243 -7.33 21.25 -3.64
CA MET A 243 -7.15 22.54 -2.97
C MET A 243 -5.70 23.02 -3.03
N ILE A 244 -5.51 24.32 -3.23
CA ILE A 244 -4.21 24.98 -3.12
C ILE A 244 -4.31 25.99 -1.96
N VAL A 245 -3.43 25.84 -0.98
CA VAL A 245 -3.39 26.71 0.20
C VAL A 245 -2.01 27.35 0.33
N CYS A 246 -1.97 28.66 0.29
CA CYS A 246 -0.75 29.42 0.55
C CYS A 246 -0.59 29.66 2.06
N ALA A 247 0.60 29.43 2.58
CA ALA A 247 0.92 29.74 3.97
C ALA A 247 0.78 31.24 4.22
N ARG A 248 0.14 31.64 5.30
CA ARG A 248 -0.04 33.05 5.68
C ARG A 248 1.11 33.63 6.49
N GLY A 249 2.14 32.84 6.73
CA GLY A 249 3.35 33.16 7.47
C GLY A 249 4.39 32.10 7.24
N SER A 250 5.34 31.99 8.15
CA SER A 250 6.41 30.99 8.08
C SER A 250 5.96 29.57 8.43
N SER A 251 4.71 29.36 8.86
CA SER A 251 4.20 28.03 9.22
C SER A 251 2.79 27.79 8.68
N LEU A 252 2.44 26.53 8.50
CA LEU A 252 1.11 26.05 8.17
C LEU A 252 0.85 24.73 8.89
N GLN A 253 -0.15 24.73 9.75
CA GLN A 253 -0.58 23.54 10.48
C GLN A 253 -1.75 22.88 9.78
N ILE A 254 -1.72 21.55 9.73
CA ILE A 254 -2.76 20.70 9.15
C ILE A 254 -3.36 19.85 10.25
N GLY A 255 -4.68 19.73 10.25
CA GLY A 255 -5.39 18.91 11.21
C GLY A 255 -6.84 18.67 10.85
N ARG A 256 -7.54 17.94 11.72
CA ARG A 256 -8.97 17.74 11.54
C ARG A 256 -9.77 19.00 11.85
N GLU A 257 -9.36 19.72 12.90
CA GLU A 257 -10.03 20.94 13.37
C GLU A 257 -9.05 21.83 14.15
N GLY A 258 -9.30 23.13 14.22
CA GLY A 258 -8.47 24.06 14.99
C GLY A 258 -7.08 24.34 14.41
N SER A 259 -6.83 23.97 13.17
CA SER A 259 -5.58 24.16 12.43
C SER A 259 -5.76 25.22 11.32
N ASP A 260 -4.68 25.63 10.66
CA ASP A 260 -4.76 26.54 9.50
C ASP A 260 -5.47 25.89 8.32
N LEU A 261 -5.25 24.59 8.13
CA LEU A 261 -5.88 23.77 7.11
C LEU A 261 -6.59 22.59 7.77
N ASN A 262 -7.92 22.55 7.65
CA ASN A 262 -8.76 21.59 8.36
C ASN A 262 -9.46 20.60 7.43
N PHE A 263 -9.52 19.33 7.88
CA PHE A 263 -10.22 18.22 7.22
C PHE A 263 -11.16 17.53 8.21
N PRO A 264 -12.34 18.13 8.52
CA PRO A 264 -13.19 17.66 9.60
C PRO A 264 -13.82 16.29 9.39
N ILE A 265 -13.93 15.83 8.14
CA ILE A 265 -14.50 14.52 7.78
C ILE A 265 -13.45 13.41 7.64
N ASP A 266 -12.17 13.75 7.71
CA ASP A 266 -11.08 12.76 7.61
C ASP A 266 -10.87 12.09 8.97
N LEU A 267 -11.32 10.83 9.09
CA LEU A 267 -11.25 10.06 10.33
C LEU A 267 -9.82 9.69 10.74
N TYR A 268 -8.89 9.70 9.79
CA TYR A 268 -7.47 9.40 10.02
C TYR A 268 -6.65 10.65 10.37
N MET A 269 -7.23 11.83 10.19
CA MET A 269 -6.61 13.11 10.57
C MET A 269 -6.77 13.35 12.07
N SER A 270 -5.68 13.64 12.78
CA SER A 270 -5.72 14.10 14.17
C SER A 270 -6.10 15.58 14.24
N GLY A 271 -6.60 16.08 15.38
CA GLY A 271 -6.95 17.49 15.58
C GLY A 271 -5.82 18.43 15.12
N ALA A 272 -4.63 18.29 15.72
CA ALA A 272 -3.36 18.80 15.19
C ALA A 272 -2.58 17.62 14.66
N HIS A 273 -2.36 17.51 13.33
CA HIS A 273 -1.75 16.33 12.73
C HIS A 273 -0.28 16.55 12.38
N CYS A 274 0.00 17.54 11.58
CA CYS A 274 1.37 17.90 11.20
C CYS A 274 1.48 19.42 10.95
N LYS A 275 2.72 19.88 10.90
CA LYS A 275 3.05 21.29 10.65
C LYS A 275 4.19 21.38 9.64
N ILE A 276 4.10 22.31 8.71
CA ILE A 276 5.19 22.73 7.84
C ILE A 276 5.67 24.09 8.32
N GLU A 277 6.99 24.24 8.41
CA GLU A 277 7.64 25.51 8.76
C GLU A 277 8.70 25.87 7.73
N GLU A 278 8.81 27.17 7.45
CA GLU A 278 9.88 27.75 6.67
C GLU A 278 10.77 28.57 7.58
N SER A 279 12.07 28.37 7.49
CA SER A 279 13.07 29.16 8.18
C SER A 279 14.33 29.27 7.33
N GLY A 280 14.68 30.50 6.96
CA GLY A 280 15.88 30.79 6.19
C GLY A 280 15.95 30.09 4.82
N GLY A 281 14.80 29.91 4.15
CA GLY A 281 14.69 29.26 2.86
C GLY A 281 14.63 27.73 2.93
N LYS A 282 14.63 27.16 4.13
CA LYS A 282 14.49 25.71 4.38
C LYS A 282 13.10 25.39 4.88
N PHE A 283 12.55 24.27 4.41
CA PHE A 283 11.26 23.80 4.86
C PHE A 283 11.41 22.55 5.71
N THR A 284 10.61 22.45 6.76
CA THR A 284 10.55 21.28 7.62
C THR A 284 9.11 20.78 7.74
N LEU A 285 8.95 19.48 7.82
CA LEU A 285 7.70 18.79 8.11
C LEU A 285 7.82 18.11 9.47
N THR A 286 6.94 18.46 10.38
CA THR A 286 6.89 17.90 11.75
C THR A 286 5.57 17.18 11.97
N ASP A 287 5.63 15.91 12.38
CA ASP A 287 4.45 15.20 12.90
C ASP A 287 4.15 15.69 14.32
N MET A 288 2.93 16.13 14.57
CA MET A 288 2.50 16.72 15.86
C MET A 288 2.07 15.65 16.88
N GLY A 289 2.62 14.45 16.80
CA GLY A 289 2.19 13.31 17.62
C GLY A 289 0.86 12.73 17.14
N SER A 290 0.64 12.73 15.84
CA SER A 290 -0.60 12.24 15.26
C SER A 290 -0.79 10.74 15.50
N ARG A 291 -2.06 10.32 15.66
CA ARG A 291 -2.40 8.92 15.93
C ARG A 291 -1.92 7.99 14.80
N ASN A 292 -2.19 8.38 13.58
CA ASN A 292 -1.90 7.53 12.40
C ASN A 292 -0.54 7.83 11.75
N GLY A 293 0.11 8.93 12.10
CA GLY A 293 1.40 9.36 11.58
C GLY A 293 1.30 10.15 10.28
N THR A 294 2.35 10.90 10.04
CA THR A 294 2.61 11.62 8.78
C THR A 294 3.66 10.83 8.00
N TYR A 295 3.49 10.69 6.70
CA TYR A 295 4.38 9.89 5.85
C TYR A 295 4.93 10.73 4.71
N ILE A 296 6.22 10.61 4.45
CA ILE A 296 6.89 11.30 3.33
C ILE A 296 7.27 10.29 2.24
N ARG A 297 7.06 10.67 0.98
CA ARG A 297 7.50 9.89 -0.18
C ARG A 297 9.02 9.88 -0.24
N ILE A 298 9.63 8.70 -0.33
CA ILE A 298 11.07 8.60 -0.50
C ILE A 298 11.46 8.95 -1.94
N LYS A 299 12.63 9.59 -2.10
CA LYS A 299 13.22 9.95 -3.40
C LYS A 299 14.41 9.07 -3.76
N ALA A 300 14.99 8.46 -2.75
CA ALA A 300 16.14 7.58 -2.84
C ALA A 300 15.94 6.42 -1.87
N GLU A 301 16.90 5.54 -1.84
CA GLU A 301 16.92 4.44 -0.87
C GLU A 301 16.88 4.97 0.56
N ARG A 302 16.11 4.28 1.41
CA ARG A 302 15.91 4.66 2.80
C ARG A 302 16.24 3.51 3.74
N GLU A 303 17.16 3.71 4.67
CA GLU A 303 17.38 2.78 5.78
C GLU A 303 16.14 2.74 6.69
N LEU A 304 15.77 1.54 7.13
CA LEU A 304 14.65 1.29 8.00
C LEU A 304 15.11 0.74 9.34
N GLY A 305 14.58 1.30 10.41
CA GLY A 305 14.77 0.86 11.77
C GLY A 305 13.62 -0.01 12.29
N HIS A 306 13.84 -0.62 13.46
CA HIS A 306 12.77 -1.30 14.17
C HIS A 306 11.60 -0.35 14.49
N GLY A 307 10.38 -0.78 14.23
CA GLY A 307 9.18 0.02 14.44
C GLY A 307 8.94 1.10 13.39
N ASP A 308 9.69 1.15 12.29
CA ASP A 308 9.35 2.02 11.16
C ASP A 308 8.10 1.52 10.44
N TYR A 309 7.36 2.46 9.88
CA TYR A 309 6.18 2.19 9.08
C TYR A 309 6.40 2.63 7.64
N VAL A 310 6.02 1.77 6.71
CA VAL A 310 6.14 1.98 5.27
C VAL A 310 4.78 1.82 4.61
N PHE A 311 4.37 2.81 3.82
CA PHE A 311 3.14 2.77 3.04
C PHE A 311 3.45 2.43 1.58
N ILE A 312 2.80 1.40 1.04
CA ILE A 312 2.91 0.92 -0.34
C ILE A 312 1.50 0.71 -0.88
N GLY A 313 1.08 1.55 -1.83
CA GLY A 313 -0.32 1.57 -2.27
C GLY A 313 -1.24 1.89 -1.08
N ARG A 314 -2.14 0.96 -0.72
CA ARG A 314 -3.00 1.04 0.47
C ARG A 314 -2.53 0.16 1.62
N LYS A 315 -1.33 -0.40 1.53
CA LYS A 315 -0.79 -1.32 2.53
C LYS A 315 0.16 -0.58 3.46
N LEU A 316 -0.14 -0.60 4.75
CA LEU A 316 0.73 -0.12 5.79
C LEU A 316 1.51 -1.29 6.38
N LEU A 317 2.82 -1.22 6.31
CA LEU A 317 3.74 -2.26 6.78
C LEU A 317 4.57 -1.71 7.95
N ARG A 318 4.61 -2.44 9.06
CA ARG A 318 5.52 -2.16 10.17
C ARG A 318 6.75 -3.04 10.06
N VAL A 319 7.91 -2.44 10.24
CA VAL A 319 9.20 -3.11 10.22
C VAL A 319 9.53 -3.64 11.62
N GLU A 320 9.83 -4.90 11.73
CA GLU A 320 10.44 -5.48 12.93
C GLU A 320 11.81 -6.08 12.58
N LEU A 321 12.83 -5.56 13.25
CA LEU A 321 14.18 -6.10 13.15
C LEU A 321 14.40 -7.08 14.31
N ASN A 322 14.88 -8.29 14.02
CA ASN A 322 15.35 -9.18 15.05
C ASN A 322 16.73 -8.70 15.47
N THR A 323 16.81 -8.10 16.63
CA THR A 323 18.10 -7.88 17.33
C THR A 323 18.54 -9.22 17.89
N ASN A 324 19.62 -9.78 17.33
CA ASN A 324 20.38 -10.84 18.01
C ASN A 324 21.20 -10.23 19.13
#